data_8941fbceaddc94a9c6f6a0ab9c6ecd06
#
_entry.id   8941fbceaddc94a9c6f6a0ab9c6ecd06
#
_cell.length_a   1.000
_cell.length_b   1.000
_cell.length_c   1.000
_cell.angle_alpha   90.00
_cell.angle_beta   90.00
_cell.angle_gamma   90.00
#
_symmetry.space_group_name_H-M   'P 1'
#
loop_
_entity.id
_entity.type
_entity.pdbx_description
1 polymer ?
#
loop_
_entity_poly.entity_id
_entity_poly.type
_entity_poly.pdbx_seq_one_letter_code
_entity_poly.pdbx_strand_id
1 'polypeptide(L)'
;IGLSHHNVGNGLHTYESCYENLFKNLVNPLKLQGYEVDFYLQTYNTDRENDIKKAYNPIRAEFIPIQDKYKTYIQSVSTLKEMDYDFYIVTRFDLWIGVPIELNFNKFNFLFKNPDSWRENSTTDTFYAFPKEMLEGFIKGIKDYIDNKNKEGYHGFLHLLYNDLKNYINPSRYHYIDEEKSEIAHSK
;
A
#
# COMPACT_ATOMS: atom_id res chain seq x y z
N ILE A 1 -1.51 5.24 0.42
CA ILE A 1 -2.80 5.80 0.90
C ILE A 1 -2.85 5.61 2.41
N GLY A 2 -3.24 6.63 3.17
CA GLY A 2 -3.37 6.54 4.62
C GLY A 2 -3.28 7.90 5.30
N LEU A 3 -3.19 7.90 6.62
CA LEU A 3 -2.93 9.11 7.38
C LEU A 3 -1.46 9.49 7.23
N SER A 4 -1.20 10.70 6.74
CA SER A 4 0.16 11.22 6.61
C SER A 4 0.72 11.76 7.93
N HIS A 5 -0.18 12.21 8.80
CA HIS A 5 0.14 12.77 10.10
C HIS A 5 -1.08 12.63 11.03
N HIS A 6 -0.92 11.95 12.17
CA HIS A 6 -1.96 11.88 13.19
C HIS A 6 -1.36 11.50 14.56
N ASN A 7 -2.06 11.90 15.58
CA ASN A 7 -1.72 11.60 16.97
C ASN A 7 -2.53 10.39 17.43
N VAL A 8 -1.86 9.28 17.78
CA VAL A 8 -2.53 8.08 18.25
C VAL A 8 -1.94 7.66 19.60
N GLY A 9 -2.70 7.82 20.65
CA GLY A 9 -2.31 7.39 21.99
C GLY A 9 -0.96 8.00 22.41
N ASN A 10 0.06 7.18 22.56
CA ASN A 10 1.38 7.58 23.04
C ASN A 10 2.38 7.96 21.93
N GLY A 11 1.97 8.02 20.67
CA GLY A 11 2.87 8.25 19.56
C GLY A 11 2.33 9.20 18.50
N LEU A 12 3.26 9.81 17.77
CA LEU A 12 3.00 10.61 16.59
C LEU A 12 3.41 9.80 15.36
N HIS A 13 2.44 9.34 14.56
CA HIS A 13 2.72 8.67 13.31
C HIS A 13 2.79 9.70 12.20
N THR A 14 3.98 9.94 11.66
CA THR A 14 4.21 10.92 10.62
C THR A 14 4.89 10.32 9.41
N TYR A 15 4.65 10.92 8.25
CA TYR A 15 5.34 10.54 7.03
C TYR A 15 6.87 10.76 7.13
N GLU A 16 7.32 11.73 7.94
CA GLU A 16 8.73 12.06 8.08
C GLU A 16 9.54 10.90 8.65
N SER A 17 8.96 10.14 9.59
CA SER A 17 9.64 8.99 10.19
C SER A 17 9.84 7.83 9.21
N CYS A 18 9.02 7.75 8.17
CA CYS A 18 9.04 6.65 7.20
C CYS A 18 9.61 7.03 5.83
N TYR A 19 9.61 8.33 5.50
CA TYR A 19 10.03 8.83 4.20
C TYR A 19 11.46 8.40 3.81
N GLU A 20 12.45 8.65 4.67
CA GLU A 20 13.84 8.32 4.39
C GLU A 20 14.04 6.82 4.16
N ASN A 21 13.35 6.00 4.95
CA ASN A 21 13.41 4.55 4.85
C ASN A 21 12.77 4.04 3.55
N LEU A 22 11.63 4.62 3.14
CA LEU A 22 11.00 4.32 1.85
C LEU A 22 11.95 4.62 0.69
N PHE A 23 12.59 5.80 0.70
CA PHE A 23 13.52 6.16 -0.36
C PHE A 23 14.77 5.28 -0.35
N LYS A 24 15.36 5.04 0.81
CA LYS A 24 16.57 4.23 0.95
C LYS A 24 16.34 2.76 0.53
N ASN A 25 15.25 2.16 0.95
CA ASN A 25 15.05 0.71 0.88
C ASN A 25 14.11 0.25 -0.24
N LEU A 26 13.45 1.19 -0.94
CA LEU A 26 12.58 0.87 -2.06
C LEU A 26 12.87 1.76 -3.28
N VAL A 27 12.74 3.08 -3.16
CA VAL A 27 12.77 3.98 -4.32
C VAL A 27 14.17 4.05 -4.94
N ASN A 28 15.21 4.28 -4.15
CA ASN A 28 16.58 4.39 -4.67
C ASN A 28 17.10 3.08 -5.28
N PRO A 29 16.86 1.90 -4.67
CA PRO A 29 17.16 0.63 -5.32
C PRO A 29 16.48 0.44 -6.68
N LEU A 30 15.22 0.85 -6.85
CA LEU A 30 14.54 0.80 -8.14
C LEU A 30 15.18 1.75 -9.16
N LYS A 31 15.48 2.99 -8.77
CA LYS A 31 16.17 3.96 -9.64
C LYS A 31 17.56 3.47 -10.06
N LEU A 32 18.31 2.83 -9.17
CA LEU A 32 19.62 2.25 -9.49
C LEU A 32 19.52 1.08 -10.48
N GLN A 33 18.39 0.39 -10.53
CA GLN A 33 18.10 -0.64 -11.54
C GLN A 33 17.60 -0.06 -12.87
N GLY A 34 17.50 1.27 -13.00
CA GLY A 34 17.08 1.95 -14.22
C GLY A 34 15.58 2.22 -14.34
N TYR A 35 14.78 1.98 -13.29
CA TYR A 35 13.37 2.32 -13.30
C TYR A 35 13.14 3.81 -13.05
N GLU A 36 12.20 4.39 -13.78
CA GLU A 36 11.62 5.68 -13.45
C GLU A 36 10.54 5.48 -12.37
N VAL A 37 10.56 6.32 -11.33
CA VAL A 37 9.64 6.19 -10.19
C VAL A 37 8.95 7.52 -9.96
N ASP A 38 7.64 7.53 -10.17
CA ASP A 38 6.75 8.65 -9.92
C ASP A 38 5.86 8.40 -8.69
N PHE A 39 5.45 9.48 -8.07
CA PHE A 39 4.56 9.43 -6.91
C PHE A 39 3.18 10.00 -7.24
N TYR A 40 2.15 9.21 -6.97
CA TYR A 40 0.79 9.70 -6.76
C TYR A 40 0.44 9.62 -5.29
N LEU A 41 0.05 10.74 -4.71
CA LEU A 41 -0.29 10.84 -3.30
C LEU A 41 -1.79 11.08 -3.12
N GLN A 42 -2.44 10.31 -2.25
CA GLN A 42 -3.74 10.65 -1.74
C GLN A 42 -3.76 10.49 -0.21
N THR A 43 -4.15 11.54 0.49
CA THR A 43 -4.24 11.55 1.94
C THR A 43 -5.32 12.53 2.40
N TYR A 44 -5.58 12.57 3.70
CA TYR A 44 -6.51 13.55 4.28
C TYR A 44 -5.88 14.95 4.37
N ASN A 45 -6.74 15.97 4.37
CA ASN A 45 -6.32 17.35 4.55
C ASN A 45 -5.47 17.50 5.83
N THR A 46 -4.37 18.20 5.71
CA THR A 46 -3.43 18.43 6.80
C THR A 46 -2.74 19.79 6.61
N ASP A 47 -2.24 20.38 7.66
CA ASP A 47 -1.40 21.58 7.63
C ASP A 47 0.01 21.30 7.04
N ARG A 48 0.35 20.03 6.83
CA ARG A 48 1.63 19.57 6.26
C ARG A 48 1.61 19.33 4.75
N GLU A 49 0.58 19.75 4.03
CA GLU A 49 0.45 19.51 2.58
C GLU A 49 1.67 19.94 1.77
N ASN A 50 2.19 21.13 2.06
CA ASN A 50 3.34 21.67 1.34
C ASN A 50 4.64 20.88 1.63
N ASP A 51 4.83 20.47 2.86
CA ASP A 51 5.99 19.67 3.28
C ASP A 51 5.96 18.28 2.60
N ILE A 52 4.79 17.65 2.58
CA ILE A 52 4.57 16.35 1.91
C ILE A 52 4.83 16.47 0.40
N LYS A 53 4.25 17.48 -0.25
CA LYS A 53 4.49 17.72 -1.68
C LYS A 53 5.98 17.96 -1.97
N LYS A 54 6.67 18.72 -1.13
CA LYS A 54 8.10 18.97 -1.28
C LYS A 54 8.94 17.72 -1.08
N ALA A 55 8.60 16.88 -0.10
CA ALA A 55 9.33 15.65 0.21
C ALA A 55 9.22 14.63 -0.93
N TYR A 56 8.01 14.33 -1.38
CA TYR A 56 7.77 13.27 -2.38
C TYR A 56 7.85 13.76 -3.83
N ASN A 57 7.76 15.06 -4.08
CA ASN A 57 7.69 15.66 -5.43
C ASN A 57 6.71 14.90 -6.36
N PRO A 58 5.43 14.75 -5.98
CA PRO A 58 4.50 13.90 -6.69
C PRO A 58 4.06 14.52 -8.02
N ILE A 59 3.80 13.67 -9.02
CA ILE A 59 3.17 14.09 -10.29
C ILE A 59 1.71 14.51 -10.07
N ARG A 60 1.06 13.93 -9.06
CA ARG A 60 -0.31 14.27 -8.63
C ARG A 60 -0.43 14.07 -7.11
N ALA A 61 -1.07 15.02 -6.44
CA ALA A 61 -1.36 14.93 -5.01
C ALA A 61 -2.81 15.38 -4.74
N GLU A 62 -3.54 14.57 -3.98
CA GLU A 62 -4.90 14.83 -3.56
C GLU A 62 -4.99 14.83 -2.03
N PHE A 63 -5.41 15.95 -1.48
CA PHE A 63 -5.72 16.11 -0.07
C PHE A 63 -7.23 16.22 0.07
N ILE A 64 -7.85 15.31 0.79
CA ILE A 64 -9.30 15.17 0.85
C ILE A 64 -9.81 15.27 2.28
N PRO A 65 -11.05 15.71 2.50
CA PRO A 65 -11.66 15.66 3.83
C PRO A 65 -11.67 14.21 4.38
N ILE A 66 -11.60 14.08 5.70
CA ILE A 66 -11.76 12.77 6.36
C ILE A 66 -13.12 12.19 6.01
N GLN A 67 -13.13 11.01 5.45
CA GLN A 67 -14.32 10.28 5.04
C GLN A 67 -14.15 8.77 5.28
N ASP A 68 -15.13 7.99 4.84
CA ASP A 68 -15.08 6.54 4.93
C ASP A 68 -13.82 5.98 4.26
N LYS A 69 -13.02 5.23 5.02
CA LYS A 69 -11.72 4.71 4.57
C LYS A 69 -11.81 3.79 3.35
N TYR A 70 -12.91 3.06 3.19
CA TYR A 70 -13.10 2.14 2.06
C TYR A 70 -13.41 2.91 0.77
N LYS A 71 -14.25 3.94 0.87
CA LYS A 71 -14.52 4.84 -0.25
C LYS A 71 -13.25 5.52 -0.71
N THR A 72 -12.48 6.06 0.24
CA THR A 72 -11.17 6.67 -0.03
C THR A 72 -10.26 5.69 -0.74
N TYR A 73 -10.14 4.46 -0.24
CA TYR A 73 -9.25 3.46 -0.82
C TYR A 73 -9.66 3.06 -2.24
N ILE A 74 -10.95 2.77 -2.48
CA ILE A 74 -11.47 2.47 -3.83
C ILE A 74 -11.22 3.64 -4.79
N GLN A 75 -11.50 4.86 -4.36
CA GLN A 75 -11.25 6.05 -5.17
C GLN A 75 -9.79 6.13 -5.59
N SER A 76 -8.87 6.01 -4.63
CA SER A 76 -7.44 6.10 -4.87
C SER A 76 -6.93 5.04 -5.84
N VAL A 77 -7.27 3.77 -5.61
CA VAL A 77 -6.81 2.69 -6.51
C VAL A 77 -7.48 2.76 -7.88
N SER A 78 -8.70 3.28 -7.96
CA SER A 78 -9.37 3.47 -9.25
C SER A 78 -8.71 4.56 -10.10
N THR A 79 -8.14 5.59 -9.47
CA THR A 79 -7.37 6.65 -10.16
C THR A 79 -6.11 6.10 -10.84
N LEU A 80 -5.55 4.97 -10.37
CA LEU A 80 -4.42 4.33 -11.03
C LEU A 80 -4.70 3.92 -12.47
N LYS A 81 -5.97 3.73 -12.86
CA LYS A 81 -6.36 3.45 -14.25
C LYS A 81 -6.10 4.61 -15.22
N GLU A 82 -6.02 5.82 -14.69
CA GLU A 82 -5.71 7.03 -15.45
C GLU A 82 -4.20 7.18 -15.70
N MET A 83 -3.41 6.32 -15.07
CA MET A 83 -1.96 6.36 -15.09
C MET A 83 -1.42 5.16 -15.87
N ASP A 84 -0.53 5.41 -16.82
CA ASP A 84 0.03 4.37 -17.70
C ASP A 84 1.46 4.01 -17.27
N TYR A 85 1.55 3.10 -16.28
CA TYR A 85 2.81 2.56 -15.75
C TYR A 85 2.89 1.06 -15.95
N ASP A 86 4.10 0.52 -16.11
CA ASP A 86 4.32 -0.93 -16.24
C ASP A 86 4.12 -1.67 -14.93
N PHE A 87 4.34 -0.98 -13.80
CA PHE A 87 4.29 -1.56 -12.47
C PHE A 87 3.75 -0.56 -11.44
N TYR A 88 2.94 -1.04 -10.52
CA TYR A 88 2.32 -0.23 -9.47
C TYR A 88 2.77 -0.69 -8.10
N ILE A 89 3.02 0.27 -7.22
CA ILE A 89 3.28 0.06 -5.80
C ILE A 89 2.28 0.88 -5.01
N VAL A 90 1.43 0.21 -4.24
CA VAL A 90 0.44 0.83 -3.36
C VAL A 90 0.90 0.64 -1.92
N THR A 91 1.23 1.73 -1.25
CA THR A 91 1.75 1.69 0.12
C THR A 91 1.20 2.82 0.96
N ARG A 92 1.40 2.74 2.28
CA ARG A 92 0.97 3.76 3.26
C ARG A 92 2.14 4.65 3.64
N PHE A 93 1.82 5.86 4.08
CA PHE A 93 2.82 6.83 4.55
C PHE A 93 3.51 6.41 5.87
N ASP A 94 2.84 5.62 6.68
CA ASP A 94 3.30 5.17 7.99
C ASP A 94 3.97 3.78 7.95
N LEU A 95 4.29 3.28 6.76
CA LEU A 95 5.06 2.04 6.61
C LEU A 95 6.55 2.35 6.71
N TRP A 96 7.18 1.86 7.77
CA TRP A 96 8.62 1.92 7.93
C TRP A 96 9.27 0.68 7.30
N ILE A 97 10.23 0.90 6.40
CA ILE A 97 10.92 -0.15 5.65
C ILE A 97 12.40 -0.15 6.06
N GLY A 98 12.80 -1.06 6.94
CA GLY A 98 14.15 -1.11 7.52
C GLY A 98 15.22 -1.71 6.60
N VAL A 99 14.82 -2.56 5.64
CA VAL A 99 15.70 -3.27 4.71
C VAL A 99 15.20 -3.13 3.28
N PRO A 100 16.08 -3.28 2.26
CA PRO A 100 15.66 -3.28 0.87
C PRO A 100 14.61 -4.34 0.57
N ILE A 101 13.55 -3.95 -0.14
CA ILE A 101 12.49 -4.85 -0.60
C ILE A 101 12.86 -5.43 -1.96
N GLU A 102 12.87 -6.76 -2.07
CA GLU A 102 13.00 -7.47 -3.32
C GLU A 102 11.63 -7.71 -3.95
N LEU A 103 11.37 -7.05 -5.07
CA LEU A 103 10.12 -7.20 -5.83
C LEU A 103 10.26 -8.24 -6.94
N ASN A 104 9.23 -9.06 -7.10
CA ASN A 104 9.08 -9.86 -8.31
C ASN A 104 8.17 -9.13 -9.30
N PHE A 105 8.75 -8.56 -10.36
CA PHE A 105 8.04 -7.72 -11.33
C PHE A 105 7.01 -8.46 -12.20
N ASN A 106 7.03 -9.79 -12.19
CA ASN A 106 6.04 -10.61 -12.90
C ASN A 106 4.92 -11.14 -11.99
N LYS A 107 4.93 -10.75 -10.71
CA LYS A 107 4.02 -11.28 -9.71
C LYS A 107 3.31 -10.19 -8.93
N PHE A 108 2.22 -10.57 -8.28
CA PHE A 108 1.56 -9.76 -7.27
C PHE A 108 2.30 -9.96 -5.94
N ASN A 109 2.94 -8.90 -5.46
CA ASN A 109 3.76 -8.91 -4.26
C ASN A 109 2.92 -8.43 -3.06
N PHE A 110 2.93 -9.23 -2.01
CA PHE A 110 2.38 -8.89 -0.70
C PHE A 110 3.51 -8.78 0.32
N LEU A 111 3.37 -7.90 1.30
CA LEU A 111 4.12 -8.08 2.53
C LEU A 111 3.47 -9.22 3.32
N PHE A 112 4.28 -10.19 3.63
CA PHE A 112 4.11 -11.39 4.43
C PHE A 112 2.69 -11.85 4.78
N LYS A 113 2.56 -13.15 5.03
CA LYS A 113 1.45 -13.74 5.76
C LYS A 113 1.54 -13.30 7.22
N ASN A 114 0.44 -12.81 7.76
CA ASN A 114 0.38 -12.54 9.20
C ASN A 114 0.51 -13.87 9.96
N PRO A 115 1.49 -14.02 10.87
CA PRO A 115 1.70 -15.25 11.63
C PRO A 115 0.63 -15.54 12.69
N ASP A 116 -0.23 -14.58 13.01
CA ASP A 116 -1.28 -14.75 14.00
C ASP A 116 -2.24 -15.86 13.59
N SER A 117 -2.34 -16.91 14.43
CA SER A 117 -3.10 -18.14 14.16
C SER A 117 -4.58 -17.93 13.85
N TRP A 118 -5.20 -16.86 14.32
CA TRP A 118 -6.59 -16.51 14.02
C TRP A 118 -6.77 -15.78 12.68
N ARG A 119 -5.67 -15.41 12.03
CA ARG A 119 -5.64 -14.79 10.71
C ARG A 119 -4.89 -15.66 9.69
N GLU A 120 -5.03 -16.98 9.81
CA GLU A 120 -4.51 -17.88 8.79
C GLU A 120 -4.91 -17.35 7.42
N ASN A 121 -3.90 -17.25 6.53
CA ASN A 121 -4.12 -16.72 5.19
C ASN A 121 -4.43 -15.21 5.11
N SER A 122 -3.96 -14.39 6.00
CA SER A 122 -3.99 -12.93 5.86
C SER A 122 -2.64 -12.36 5.41
N THR A 123 -2.69 -11.19 4.77
CA THR A 123 -1.52 -10.37 4.43
C THR A 123 -1.65 -9.02 5.10
N THR A 124 -0.60 -8.22 5.15
CA THR A 124 -0.77 -6.85 5.62
C THR A 124 -1.55 -6.03 4.60
N ASP A 125 -2.22 -4.99 5.08
CA ASP A 125 -2.95 -4.02 4.27
C ASP A 125 -2.11 -2.80 3.87
N THR A 126 -0.81 -2.87 4.10
CA THR A 126 0.08 -1.70 4.03
C THR A 126 0.87 -1.60 2.74
N PHE A 127 0.98 -2.72 2.01
CA PHE A 127 1.81 -2.77 0.81
C PHE A 127 1.29 -3.80 -0.19
N TYR A 128 1.14 -3.36 -1.43
CA TYR A 128 0.87 -4.19 -2.60
C TYR A 128 1.72 -3.70 -3.76
N ALA A 129 2.37 -4.61 -4.49
CA ALA A 129 3.11 -4.24 -5.70
C ALA A 129 2.87 -5.25 -6.81
N PHE A 130 2.56 -4.76 -8.02
CA PHE A 130 2.09 -5.64 -9.09
C PHE A 130 2.27 -5.01 -10.48
N PRO A 131 2.44 -5.84 -11.53
CA PRO A 131 2.50 -5.38 -12.90
C PRO A 131 1.13 -4.89 -13.41
N LYS A 132 1.17 -4.03 -14.42
CA LYS A 132 0.01 -3.34 -15.02
C LYS A 132 -1.17 -4.25 -15.32
N GLU A 133 -0.94 -5.42 -15.87
CA GLU A 133 -1.99 -6.36 -16.25
C GLU A 133 -2.81 -6.89 -15.06
N MET A 134 -2.33 -6.70 -13.82
CA MET A 134 -3.04 -7.11 -12.61
C MET A 134 -3.88 -5.99 -11.98
N LEU A 135 -3.78 -4.75 -12.47
CA LEU A 135 -4.47 -3.59 -11.90
C LEU A 135 -6.00 -3.77 -11.86
N GLU A 136 -6.59 -4.22 -12.95
CA GLU A 136 -8.04 -4.47 -13.01
C GLU A 136 -8.49 -5.54 -12.02
N GLY A 137 -7.72 -6.62 -11.90
CA GLY A 137 -7.97 -7.68 -10.93
C GLY A 137 -7.86 -7.18 -9.50
N PHE A 138 -6.86 -6.34 -9.21
CA PHE A 138 -6.69 -5.71 -7.90
C PHE A 138 -7.88 -4.84 -7.52
N ILE A 139 -8.33 -3.96 -8.43
CA ILE A 139 -9.48 -3.07 -8.18
C ILE A 139 -10.77 -3.87 -7.96
N LYS A 140 -11.01 -4.92 -8.75
CA LYS A 140 -12.17 -5.80 -8.58
C LYS A 140 -12.13 -6.55 -7.26
N GLY A 141 -10.98 -7.11 -6.90
CA GLY A 141 -10.80 -7.81 -5.63
C GLY A 141 -11.05 -6.91 -4.41
N ILE A 142 -10.62 -5.65 -4.45
CA ILE A 142 -10.91 -4.68 -3.39
C ILE A 142 -12.42 -4.40 -3.30
N LYS A 143 -13.10 -4.22 -4.42
CA LYS A 143 -14.55 -3.97 -4.43
C LYS A 143 -15.31 -5.14 -3.84
N ASP A 144 -15.02 -6.36 -4.29
CA ASP A 144 -15.64 -7.58 -3.78
C ASP A 144 -15.38 -7.74 -2.28
N TYR A 145 -14.14 -7.52 -1.84
CA TYR A 145 -13.77 -7.56 -0.43
C TYR A 145 -14.63 -6.60 0.41
N ILE A 146 -14.80 -5.35 -0.06
CA ILE A 146 -15.59 -4.35 0.66
C ILE A 146 -17.07 -4.70 0.66
N ASP A 147 -17.59 -5.20 -0.44
CA ASP A 147 -19.00 -5.62 -0.55
C ASP A 147 -19.29 -6.84 0.34
N ASN A 148 -18.39 -7.80 0.42
CA ASN A 148 -18.52 -8.99 1.24
C ASN A 148 -18.36 -8.68 2.73
N LYS A 149 -17.42 -7.78 3.08
CA LYS A 149 -17.18 -7.38 4.45
C LYS A 149 -18.41 -6.84 5.17
N ASN A 150 -19.24 -6.08 4.47
CA ASN A 150 -20.49 -5.54 5.03
C ASN A 150 -21.48 -6.63 5.46
N LYS A 151 -21.29 -7.89 4.99
CA LYS A 151 -22.14 -9.04 5.31
C LYS A 151 -21.66 -9.87 6.51
N GLU A 152 -20.37 -9.82 6.85
CA GLU A 152 -19.73 -10.78 7.77
C GLU A 152 -19.12 -10.19 9.04
N GLY A 153 -19.24 -8.90 9.29
CA GLY A 153 -18.72 -8.26 10.53
C GLY A 153 -17.19 -8.28 10.68
N TYR A 154 -16.47 -8.30 9.59
CA TYR A 154 -15.00 -8.35 9.55
C TYR A 154 -14.33 -7.16 10.24
N HIS A 155 -13.37 -7.43 11.14
CA HIS A 155 -12.65 -6.40 11.90
C HIS A 155 -11.33 -5.94 11.25
N GLY A 156 -10.82 -6.61 10.22
CA GLY A 156 -9.54 -6.30 9.56
C GLY A 156 -9.71 -5.50 8.27
N PHE A 157 -8.93 -4.42 8.08
CA PHE A 157 -8.90 -3.69 6.82
C PHE A 157 -8.02 -4.42 5.82
N LEU A 158 -8.60 -4.93 4.73
CA LEU A 158 -7.91 -5.59 3.61
C LEU A 158 -6.96 -6.77 3.95
N HIS A 159 -6.87 -7.21 5.20
CA HIS A 159 -5.99 -8.32 5.57
C HIS A 159 -6.33 -9.65 4.89
N LEU A 160 -7.58 -9.85 4.52
CA LEU A 160 -8.05 -11.03 3.81
C LEU A 160 -8.27 -10.79 2.31
N LEU A 161 -7.86 -9.62 1.80
CA LEU A 161 -8.04 -9.25 0.39
C LEU A 161 -7.53 -10.32 -0.57
N TYR A 162 -6.45 -11.02 -0.23
CA TYR A 162 -5.91 -12.06 -1.09
C TYR A 162 -6.92 -13.19 -1.37
N ASN A 163 -7.91 -13.42 -0.48
CA ASN A 163 -8.98 -14.40 -0.70
C ASN A 163 -9.90 -14.01 -1.85
N ASP A 164 -10.17 -12.70 -1.98
CA ASP A 164 -11.01 -12.18 -3.06
C ASP A 164 -10.20 -12.01 -4.35
N LEU A 165 -8.93 -11.63 -4.23
CA LEU A 165 -8.02 -11.49 -5.38
C LEU A 165 -7.85 -12.77 -6.18
N LYS A 166 -7.92 -13.96 -5.56
CA LYS A 166 -7.81 -15.25 -6.27
C LYS A 166 -8.86 -15.46 -7.37
N ASN A 167 -9.97 -14.72 -7.30
CA ASN A 167 -11.01 -14.76 -8.32
C ASN A 167 -10.60 -14.00 -9.61
N TYR A 168 -9.57 -13.16 -9.54
CA TYR A 168 -9.12 -12.28 -10.61
C TYR A 168 -7.66 -12.45 -10.98
N ILE A 169 -6.83 -12.87 -10.03
CA ILE A 169 -5.39 -13.05 -10.18
C ILE A 169 -5.04 -14.46 -9.74
N ASN A 170 -4.45 -15.26 -10.66
CA ASN A 170 -4.06 -16.62 -10.34
C ASN A 170 -3.07 -16.66 -9.15
N PRO A 171 -3.37 -17.42 -8.07
CA PRO A 171 -2.50 -17.54 -6.91
C PRO A 171 -1.07 -18.02 -7.18
N SER A 172 -0.83 -18.73 -8.29
CA SER A 172 0.53 -19.10 -8.71
C SER A 172 1.42 -17.87 -9.04
N ARG A 173 0.79 -16.73 -9.27
CA ARG A 173 1.44 -15.44 -9.50
C ARG A 173 1.58 -14.58 -8.24
N TYR A 174 1.29 -15.11 -7.06
CA TYR A 174 1.53 -14.41 -5.80
C TYR A 174 3.00 -14.57 -5.37
N HIS A 175 3.53 -13.52 -4.80
CA HIS A 175 4.84 -13.47 -4.17
C HIS A 175 4.68 -12.83 -2.78
N TYR A 176 5.18 -13.51 -1.76
CA TYR A 176 5.15 -13.03 -0.39
C TYR A 176 6.55 -12.60 0.01
N ILE A 177 6.70 -11.35 0.37
CA ILE A 177 7.95 -10.81 0.91
C ILE A 177 7.99 -11.22 2.38
N ASP A 178 9.03 -11.97 2.75
CA ASP A 178 9.13 -12.62 4.06
C ASP A 178 9.40 -11.61 5.18
N GLU A 179 8.61 -11.68 6.26
CA GLU A 179 8.70 -10.80 7.43
C GLU A 179 9.97 -11.00 8.24
N GLU A 180 10.46 -12.24 8.36
CA GLU A 180 11.65 -12.53 9.17
C GLU A 180 12.92 -11.87 8.62
N LYS A 181 12.91 -11.49 7.34
CA LYS A 181 14.01 -10.77 6.67
C LYS A 181 13.80 -9.28 6.57
N SER A 182 12.57 -8.81 6.79
CA SER A 182 12.24 -7.41 6.62
C SER A 182 11.91 -6.79 7.98
N GLU A 183 12.79 -5.96 8.50
CA GLU A 183 12.44 -5.03 9.58
C GLU A 183 11.40 -4.02 9.06
N ILE A 184 10.23 -4.51 8.63
CA ILE A 184 9.13 -3.70 8.16
C ILE A 184 8.14 -3.57 9.30
N ALA A 185 7.97 -2.38 9.80
CA ALA A 185 7.08 -2.09 10.91
C ALA A 185 6.24 -0.85 10.61
N HIS A 186 5.09 -0.78 11.27
CA HIS A 186 4.46 0.53 11.45
C HIS A 186 5.37 1.40 12.29
N SER A 187 5.47 2.68 11.98
CA SER A 187 6.20 3.64 12.80
C SER A 187 5.73 3.53 14.25
N LYS A 188 6.66 3.25 15.15
CA LYS A 188 6.40 3.15 16.59
C LYS A 188 6.15 4.52 17.20
#